data_be77aaa8e91f8240cbe0360ea0b08b3d
#
_entry.id   be77aaa8e91f8240cbe0360ea0b08b3d
#
_cell.length_a   1.000
_cell.length_b   1.000
_cell.length_c   1.000
_cell.angle_alpha   90.00
_cell.angle_beta   90.00
_cell.angle_gamma   90.00
#
_symmetry.space_group_name_H-M   'P 1'
#
loop_
_entity.id
_entity.type
_entity.pdbx_description
1 polymer ?
#
loop_
_entity_poly.entity_id
_entity_poly.type
_entity_poly.pdbx_seq_one_letter_code
_entity_poly.pdbx_strand_id
1 'polypeptide(L)'
;ENLSSYLSDVNADVFVINNLNPEVIGAALARYSRAPTGLKETVVREFLNPDGTPNEVKGTELIDRVVNKYGDESVAELAVAPLCIENVSNLMTKIIEDCRIGGSPIEESTRYVLYDVKRNNQWRYVRPESIMKSGLAELYVQTMDFLFETYAGLVEPMQEFFKKKLPTSTFKIEVERDGNIVMVGADQLINDSEQRAHRLAYGFTMRSAACDIIRCILPASTKANMGLVGNGR
;
A
#
# COMPACT_ATOMS: atom_id res chain seq x y z
N GLU A 1 -21.02 19.77 -19.62
CA GLU A 1 -20.01 20.75 -19.79
C GLU A 1 -18.72 20.53 -18.98
N ASN A 2 -18.67 19.78 -17.95
CA ASN A 2 -17.38 19.54 -17.25
C ASN A 2 -17.07 18.06 -17.04
N LEU A 3 -17.47 17.20 -17.98
CA LEU A 3 -17.17 15.77 -17.96
C LEU A 3 -15.66 15.47 -18.04
N SER A 4 -14.87 16.38 -18.62
CA SER A 4 -13.41 16.21 -18.71
C SER A 4 -12.71 16.14 -17.35
N SER A 5 -13.34 16.64 -16.27
CA SER A 5 -12.85 16.47 -14.92
C SER A 5 -13.08 15.07 -14.34
N TYR A 6 -14.06 14.36 -14.89
CA TYR A 6 -14.52 13.08 -14.37
C TYR A 6 -14.22 11.90 -15.29
N LEU A 7 -13.80 12.15 -16.53
CA LEU A 7 -13.46 11.13 -17.50
C LEU A 7 -12.10 11.39 -18.10
N SER A 8 -11.33 10.33 -18.33
CA SER A 8 -10.01 10.45 -18.97
C SER A 8 -10.10 10.93 -20.42
N ASP A 9 -11.19 10.63 -21.12
CA ASP A 9 -11.50 11.12 -22.46
C ASP A 9 -13.01 11.19 -22.67
N VAL A 10 -13.50 12.35 -23.07
CA VAL A 10 -14.94 12.57 -23.32
C VAL A 10 -15.39 12.16 -24.72
N ASN A 11 -14.45 11.95 -25.65
CA ASN A 11 -14.75 11.63 -27.05
C ASN A 11 -14.54 10.15 -27.39
N ALA A 12 -13.69 9.46 -26.64
CA ALA A 12 -13.39 8.05 -26.87
C ALA A 12 -14.52 7.13 -26.39
N ASP A 13 -14.62 5.94 -27.02
CA ASP A 13 -15.57 4.89 -26.57
C ASP A 13 -15.03 4.10 -25.37
N VAL A 14 -13.71 4.13 -25.14
CA VAL A 14 -13.04 3.54 -23.98
C VAL A 14 -12.43 4.66 -23.14
N PHE A 15 -12.84 4.77 -21.88
CA PHE A 15 -12.38 5.81 -20.96
C PHE A 15 -12.44 5.34 -19.51
N VAL A 16 -11.73 6.04 -18.64
CA VAL A 16 -11.69 5.81 -17.19
C VAL A 16 -12.52 6.89 -16.48
N ILE A 17 -13.26 6.49 -15.44
CA ILE A 17 -13.95 7.42 -14.54
C ILE A 17 -12.94 7.88 -13.50
N ASN A 18 -12.80 9.19 -13.33
CA ASN A 18 -11.90 9.84 -12.38
C ASN A 18 -12.71 10.78 -11.45
N ASN A 19 -12.13 11.10 -10.30
CA ASN A 19 -12.60 12.17 -9.41
C ASN A 19 -14.08 12.09 -8.96
N LEU A 20 -14.67 10.90 -9.01
CA LEU A 20 -15.96 10.62 -8.39
C LEU A 20 -15.73 9.71 -7.17
N ASN A 21 -16.59 9.83 -6.15
CA ASN A 21 -16.51 8.92 -5.03
C ASN A 21 -16.96 7.50 -5.43
N PRO A 22 -16.53 6.46 -4.69
CA PRO A 22 -16.83 5.07 -5.02
C PRO A 22 -18.33 4.76 -5.11
N GLU A 23 -19.14 5.39 -4.27
CA GLU A 23 -20.61 5.17 -4.28
C GLU A 23 -21.23 5.75 -5.54
N VAL A 24 -20.82 6.94 -5.97
CA VAL A 24 -21.30 7.56 -7.22
C VAL A 24 -20.85 6.71 -8.43
N ILE A 25 -19.62 6.20 -8.43
CA ILE A 25 -19.14 5.30 -9.49
C ILE A 25 -19.99 4.03 -9.54
N GLY A 26 -20.19 3.36 -8.40
CA GLY A 26 -21.01 2.16 -8.30
C GLY A 26 -22.44 2.40 -8.78
N ALA A 27 -23.06 3.50 -8.33
CA ALA A 27 -24.41 3.89 -8.71
C ALA A 27 -24.52 4.20 -10.22
N ALA A 28 -23.55 4.92 -10.78
CA ALA A 28 -23.52 5.27 -12.21
C ALA A 28 -23.40 4.02 -13.08
N LEU A 29 -22.52 3.09 -12.74
CA LEU A 29 -22.34 1.83 -13.45
C LEU A 29 -23.57 0.94 -13.34
N ALA A 30 -24.18 0.83 -12.15
CA ALA A 30 -25.42 0.09 -11.96
C ALA A 30 -26.57 0.69 -12.80
N ARG A 31 -26.65 2.01 -12.88
CA ARG A 31 -27.67 2.70 -13.68
C ARG A 31 -27.42 2.53 -15.17
N TYR A 32 -26.16 2.69 -15.61
CA TYR A 32 -25.74 2.49 -16.98
C TYR A 32 -26.09 1.10 -17.52
N SER A 33 -25.91 0.05 -16.72
CA SER A 33 -26.24 -1.33 -17.14
C SER A 33 -27.71 -1.55 -17.43
N ARG A 34 -28.60 -0.63 -17.04
CA ARG A 34 -30.06 -0.71 -17.17
C ARG A 34 -30.66 0.47 -17.96
N ALA A 35 -29.82 1.36 -18.48
CA ALA A 35 -30.25 2.52 -19.25
C ALA A 35 -29.98 2.32 -20.75
N PRO A 36 -30.82 2.84 -21.65
CA PRO A 36 -30.58 2.80 -23.09
C PRO A 36 -29.53 3.82 -23.54
N THR A 37 -29.08 4.69 -22.65
CA THR A 37 -28.11 5.77 -22.90
C THR A 37 -26.72 5.36 -22.45
N GLY A 38 -25.69 6.02 -23.02
CA GLY A 38 -24.30 5.79 -22.62
C GLY A 38 -23.99 6.29 -21.18
N LEU A 39 -22.85 5.85 -20.62
CA LEU A 39 -22.43 6.25 -19.27
C LEU A 39 -22.25 7.76 -19.16
N LYS A 40 -21.65 8.41 -20.17
CA LYS A 40 -21.44 9.86 -20.21
C LYS A 40 -22.72 10.65 -19.97
N GLU A 41 -23.78 10.31 -20.72
CA GLU A 41 -25.10 10.94 -20.58
C GLU A 41 -25.73 10.60 -19.22
N THR A 42 -25.58 9.38 -18.75
CA THR A 42 -26.09 8.94 -17.44
C THR A 42 -25.44 9.72 -16.30
N VAL A 43 -24.12 9.92 -16.32
CA VAL A 43 -23.40 10.71 -15.32
C VAL A 43 -23.87 12.16 -15.29
N VAL A 44 -23.93 12.82 -16.46
CA VAL A 44 -24.38 14.21 -16.54
C VAL A 44 -25.82 14.37 -16.03
N ARG A 45 -26.70 13.51 -16.47
CA ARG A 45 -28.14 13.66 -16.18
C ARG A 45 -28.49 13.32 -14.74
N GLU A 46 -27.81 12.31 -14.17
CA GLU A 46 -28.26 11.73 -12.91
C GLU A 46 -27.30 11.94 -11.74
N PHE A 47 -26.00 12.10 -12.01
CA PHE A 47 -24.97 12.10 -10.96
C PHE A 47 -24.13 13.39 -10.88
N LEU A 48 -24.47 14.40 -11.70
CA LEU A 48 -23.93 15.75 -11.53
C LEU A 48 -25.06 16.72 -11.15
N ASN A 49 -24.72 17.68 -10.30
CA ASN A 49 -25.55 18.83 -9.99
C ASN A 49 -25.53 19.85 -11.15
N PRO A 50 -26.45 20.82 -11.20
CA PRO A 50 -26.46 21.87 -12.25
C PRO A 50 -25.18 22.70 -12.33
N ASP A 51 -24.42 22.80 -11.25
CA ASP A 51 -23.11 23.46 -11.18
C ASP A 51 -21.94 22.57 -11.64
N GLY A 52 -22.21 21.32 -12.02
CA GLY A 52 -21.22 20.35 -12.48
C GLY A 52 -20.53 19.58 -11.35
N THR A 53 -20.88 19.79 -10.09
CA THR A 53 -20.34 19.02 -8.96
C THR A 53 -21.00 17.64 -8.84
N PRO A 54 -20.33 16.60 -8.26
CA PRO A 54 -20.92 15.29 -8.05
C PRO A 54 -22.13 15.34 -7.11
N ASN A 55 -23.20 14.64 -7.47
CA ASN A 55 -24.37 14.45 -6.62
C ASN A 55 -24.19 13.19 -5.76
N GLU A 56 -23.44 13.33 -4.66
CA GLU A 56 -23.13 12.23 -3.77
C GLU A 56 -24.38 11.65 -3.07
N VAL A 57 -25.31 12.51 -2.68
CA VAL A 57 -26.56 12.11 -2.04
C VAL A 57 -27.33 11.12 -2.93
N LYS A 58 -27.45 11.44 -4.22
CA LYS A 58 -28.13 10.56 -5.17
C LYS A 58 -27.40 9.26 -5.42
N GLY A 59 -26.05 9.29 -5.37
CA GLY A 59 -25.23 8.08 -5.42
C GLY A 59 -25.54 7.14 -4.27
N THR A 60 -25.42 7.65 -3.05
CA THR A 60 -25.70 6.90 -1.81
C THR A 60 -27.14 6.36 -1.76
N GLU A 61 -28.15 7.19 -2.09
CA GLU A 61 -29.54 6.77 -2.12
C GLU A 61 -29.80 5.63 -3.12
N LEU A 62 -29.15 5.66 -4.27
CA LEU A 62 -29.30 4.58 -5.27
C LEU A 62 -28.68 3.29 -4.78
N ILE A 63 -27.47 3.34 -4.22
CA ILE A 63 -26.79 2.16 -3.66
C ILE A 63 -27.61 1.57 -2.51
N ASP A 64 -28.08 2.40 -1.56
CA ASP A 64 -28.92 1.94 -0.45
C ASP A 64 -30.17 1.21 -0.96
N ARG A 65 -30.85 1.80 -1.95
CA ARG A 65 -32.06 1.19 -2.53
C ARG A 65 -31.76 -0.13 -3.24
N VAL A 66 -30.68 -0.20 -4.02
CA VAL A 66 -30.39 -1.39 -4.83
C VAL A 66 -29.84 -2.52 -3.96
N VAL A 67 -28.92 -2.22 -3.05
CA VAL A 67 -28.31 -3.22 -2.17
C VAL A 67 -29.26 -3.63 -1.04
N ASN A 68 -29.76 -2.66 -0.26
CA ASN A 68 -30.49 -2.96 0.96
C ASN A 68 -31.97 -3.28 0.73
N LYS A 69 -32.62 -2.63 -0.27
CA LYS A 69 -34.03 -2.85 -0.52
C LYS A 69 -34.32 -3.93 -1.55
N TYR A 70 -33.46 -4.08 -2.56
CA TYR A 70 -33.67 -5.07 -3.63
C TYR A 70 -32.77 -6.30 -3.49
N GLY A 71 -31.77 -6.28 -2.56
CA GLY A 71 -30.87 -7.40 -2.31
C GLY A 71 -29.89 -7.68 -3.45
N ASP A 72 -29.64 -6.71 -4.34
CA ASP A 72 -28.69 -6.86 -5.44
C ASP A 72 -27.27 -6.47 -4.97
N GLU A 73 -26.64 -7.38 -4.24
CA GLU A 73 -25.30 -7.19 -3.70
C GLU A 73 -24.22 -7.07 -4.79
N SER A 74 -24.50 -7.50 -6.03
CA SER A 74 -23.56 -7.39 -7.14
C SER A 74 -23.20 -5.93 -7.46
N VAL A 75 -24.10 -5.00 -7.18
CA VAL A 75 -23.85 -3.56 -7.34
C VAL A 75 -22.85 -3.04 -6.30
N ALA A 76 -22.81 -3.62 -5.11
CA ALA A 76 -21.84 -3.25 -4.08
C ALA A 76 -20.39 -3.55 -4.51
N GLU A 77 -20.18 -4.56 -5.36
CA GLU A 77 -18.84 -4.87 -5.92
C GLU A 77 -18.26 -3.72 -6.77
N LEU A 78 -19.12 -2.85 -7.30
CA LEU A 78 -18.70 -1.72 -8.13
C LEU A 78 -18.20 -0.53 -7.30
N ALA A 79 -18.52 -0.50 -6.00
CA ALA A 79 -18.03 0.51 -5.07
C ALA A 79 -16.73 0.03 -4.42
N VAL A 80 -15.62 0.63 -4.80
CA VAL A 80 -14.28 0.27 -4.33
C VAL A 80 -13.79 1.30 -3.33
N ALA A 81 -13.30 0.84 -2.17
CA ALA A 81 -12.77 1.70 -1.12
C ALA A 81 -11.34 1.30 -0.73
N PRO A 82 -10.39 2.26 -0.69
CA PRO A 82 -9.09 2.05 -0.06
C PRO A 82 -9.22 2.17 1.46
N LEU A 83 -8.74 1.17 2.18
CA LEU A 83 -8.64 1.16 3.63
C LEU A 83 -7.17 1.23 4.04
N CYS A 84 -6.85 2.07 5.04
CA CYS A 84 -5.55 2.10 5.68
C CYS A 84 -5.69 1.57 7.10
N ILE A 85 -4.87 0.59 7.45
CA ILE A 85 -4.88 -0.06 8.75
C ILE A 85 -3.49 0.13 9.36
N GLU A 86 -3.40 0.82 10.49
CA GLU A 86 -2.13 1.17 11.10
C GLU A 86 -1.93 0.50 12.46
N ASN A 87 -0.67 0.28 12.80
CA ASN A 87 -0.25 -0.24 14.10
C ASN A 87 -0.83 -1.60 14.50
N VAL A 88 -1.14 -2.43 13.52
CA VAL A 88 -1.56 -3.82 13.74
C VAL A 88 -0.34 -4.74 13.85
N SER A 89 -0.51 -5.93 14.43
CA SER A 89 0.58 -6.91 14.48
C SER A 89 0.80 -7.59 13.13
N ASN A 90 2.03 -8.08 12.86
CA ASN A 90 2.31 -8.92 11.70
C ASN A 90 1.41 -10.17 11.63
N LEU A 91 0.91 -10.64 12.77
CA LEU A 91 -0.07 -11.73 12.79
C LEU A 91 -1.41 -11.29 12.19
N MET A 92 -1.86 -10.07 12.47
CA MET A 92 -3.10 -9.53 11.93
C MET A 92 -2.97 -9.24 10.43
N THR A 93 -1.81 -8.73 9.97
CA THR A 93 -1.60 -8.52 8.53
C THR A 93 -1.74 -9.82 7.76
N LYS A 94 -1.18 -10.92 8.28
CA LYS A 94 -1.30 -12.25 7.67
C LYS A 94 -2.75 -12.73 7.60
N ILE A 95 -3.54 -12.51 8.65
CA ILE A 95 -4.97 -12.88 8.67
C ILE A 95 -5.74 -12.10 7.60
N ILE A 96 -5.49 -10.79 7.50
CA ILE A 96 -6.15 -9.93 6.50
C ILE A 96 -5.73 -10.31 5.08
N GLU A 97 -4.45 -10.62 4.87
CA GLU A 97 -3.94 -11.02 3.56
C GLU A 97 -4.49 -12.37 3.07
N ASP A 98 -4.79 -13.28 3.98
CA ASP A 98 -5.39 -14.57 3.64
C ASP A 98 -6.86 -14.42 3.17
N CYS A 99 -7.52 -13.33 3.54
CA CYS A 99 -8.87 -12.98 3.10
C CYS A 99 -8.86 -12.29 1.72
N ARG A 100 -8.17 -12.85 0.74
CA ARG A 100 -7.92 -12.21 -0.58
C ARG A 100 -9.12 -12.06 -1.49
N ILE A 101 -10.22 -12.75 -1.23
CA ILE A 101 -11.41 -12.69 -2.11
C ILE A 101 -12.01 -11.29 -1.99
N GLY A 102 -11.98 -10.55 -3.10
CA GLY A 102 -12.49 -9.18 -3.18
C GLY A 102 -11.58 -8.10 -2.59
N GLY A 103 -10.36 -8.43 -2.15
CA GLY A 103 -9.40 -7.49 -1.58
C GLY A 103 -8.00 -7.56 -2.20
N SER A 104 -7.34 -6.41 -2.30
CA SER A 104 -5.95 -6.29 -2.74
C SER A 104 -5.13 -5.65 -1.62
N PRO A 105 -4.47 -6.46 -0.76
CA PRO A 105 -3.68 -5.96 0.36
C PRO A 105 -2.26 -5.56 -0.07
N ILE A 106 -1.69 -4.60 0.66
CA ILE A 106 -0.27 -4.27 0.68
C ILE A 106 0.17 -4.02 2.11
N GLU A 107 1.24 -4.65 2.57
CA GLU A 107 1.77 -4.47 3.92
C GLU A 107 3.09 -3.71 3.98
N GLU A 108 3.40 -3.11 5.13
CA GLU A 108 4.70 -2.51 5.44
C GLU A 108 5.78 -3.61 5.45
N SER A 109 6.68 -3.55 4.49
CA SER A 109 7.65 -4.62 4.26
C SER A 109 8.79 -4.58 5.27
N THR A 110 8.98 -5.64 6.03
CA THR A 110 10.13 -5.85 6.93
C THR A 110 11.47 -6.04 6.20
N ARG A 111 11.47 -6.12 4.86
CA ARG A 111 12.69 -6.12 4.02
C ARG A 111 13.23 -4.71 3.79
N TYR A 112 12.37 -3.69 3.84
CA TYR A 112 12.70 -2.32 3.46
C TYR A 112 12.62 -1.35 4.62
N VAL A 113 11.75 -1.62 5.58
CA VAL A 113 11.57 -0.79 6.77
C VAL A 113 12.38 -1.36 7.92
N LEU A 114 13.24 -0.51 8.50
CA LEU A 114 14.02 -0.85 9.68
C LEU A 114 13.19 -0.64 10.95
N TYR A 115 13.40 -1.52 11.93
CA TYR A 115 12.79 -1.47 13.26
C TYR A 115 13.84 -1.22 14.36
N ASP A 116 14.91 -0.50 14.02
CA ASP A 116 16.11 -0.28 14.80
C ASP A 116 16.06 0.96 15.70
N VAL A 117 14.96 1.70 15.69
CA VAL A 117 14.76 2.90 16.52
C VAL A 117 13.43 2.88 17.26
N LYS A 118 13.45 3.35 18.50
CA LYS A 118 12.25 3.58 19.31
C LYS A 118 11.48 4.78 18.77
N ARG A 119 10.15 4.68 18.67
CA ARG A 119 9.25 5.80 18.38
C ARG A 119 8.50 6.16 19.66
N ASN A 120 8.49 7.43 20.04
CA ASN A 120 7.93 7.89 21.32
C ASN A 120 8.49 7.09 22.52
N ASN A 121 9.79 6.83 22.50
CA ASN A 121 10.51 6.05 23.51
C ASN A 121 10.05 4.58 23.68
N GLN A 122 9.38 4.02 22.67
CA GLN A 122 8.90 2.64 22.68
C GLN A 122 9.28 1.90 21.40
N TRP A 123 9.57 0.61 21.52
CA TRP A 123 9.70 -0.29 20.37
C TRP A 123 8.33 -0.54 19.72
N ARG A 124 8.32 -0.81 18.41
CA ARG A 124 7.13 -0.97 17.58
C ARG A 124 6.53 -2.38 17.69
N TYR A 125 6.01 -2.75 18.84
CA TYR A 125 5.22 -3.97 19.03
C TYR A 125 3.88 -3.69 19.70
N VAL A 126 2.92 -4.58 19.48
CA VAL A 126 1.59 -4.51 20.11
C VAL A 126 1.71 -4.93 21.58
N ARG A 127 1.02 -4.23 22.46
CA ARG A 127 0.88 -4.55 23.89
C ARG A 127 -0.57 -4.97 24.15
N PRO A 128 -0.91 -6.27 24.00
CA PRO A 128 -2.28 -6.75 24.18
C PRO A 128 -2.75 -6.48 25.63
N GLU A 129 -3.93 -5.89 25.77
CA GLU A 129 -4.46 -5.51 27.08
C GLU A 129 -4.56 -6.71 28.03
N SER A 130 -4.94 -7.87 27.53
CA SER A 130 -5.02 -9.12 28.29
C SER A 130 -3.68 -9.53 28.89
N ILE A 131 -2.57 -9.38 28.16
CA ILE A 131 -1.22 -9.66 28.66
C ILE A 131 -0.79 -8.56 29.63
N MET A 132 -1.04 -7.30 29.29
CA MET A 132 -0.63 -6.17 30.13
C MET A 132 -1.33 -6.12 31.48
N LYS A 133 -2.53 -6.71 31.62
CA LYS A 133 -3.26 -6.87 32.87
C LYS A 133 -2.94 -8.19 33.61
N SER A 134 -2.10 -9.03 33.06
CA SER A 134 -1.73 -10.34 33.66
C SER A 134 -0.42 -10.24 34.45
N GLY A 135 -0.10 -11.28 35.21
CA GLY A 135 1.22 -11.45 35.85
C GLY A 135 2.39 -11.63 34.90
N LEU A 136 2.14 -11.72 33.58
CA LEU A 136 3.17 -11.87 32.55
C LEU A 136 3.55 -10.55 31.87
N ALA A 137 2.96 -9.42 32.26
CA ALA A 137 3.18 -8.13 31.61
C ALA A 137 4.67 -7.72 31.55
N GLU A 138 5.37 -7.84 32.68
CA GLU A 138 6.78 -7.47 32.78
C GLU A 138 7.65 -8.39 31.91
N LEU A 139 7.46 -9.70 32.01
CA LEU A 139 8.19 -10.67 31.19
C LEU A 139 7.97 -10.44 29.70
N TYR A 140 6.74 -10.15 29.30
CA TYR A 140 6.42 -9.83 27.90
C TYR A 140 7.18 -8.60 27.41
N VAL A 141 7.14 -7.49 28.17
CA VAL A 141 7.84 -6.25 27.79
C VAL A 141 9.35 -6.49 27.70
N GLN A 142 9.96 -7.12 28.69
CA GLN A 142 11.39 -7.42 28.70
C GLN A 142 11.80 -8.29 27.51
N THR A 143 10.99 -9.31 27.18
CA THR A 143 11.27 -10.20 26.04
C THR A 143 11.17 -9.45 24.71
N MET A 144 10.11 -8.64 24.52
CA MET A 144 9.93 -7.87 23.29
C MET A 144 11.03 -6.81 23.12
N ASP A 145 11.35 -6.08 24.19
CA ASP A 145 12.42 -5.08 24.16
C ASP A 145 13.77 -5.74 23.84
N PHE A 146 14.09 -6.88 24.43
CA PHE A 146 15.31 -7.64 24.13
C PHE A 146 15.40 -8.06 22.65
N LEU A 147 14.30 -8.54 22.05
CA LEU A 147 14.27 -8.93 20.64
C LEU A 147 14.52 -7.73 19.73
N PHE A 148 13.88 -6.58 20.00
CA PHE A 148 14.08 -5.37 19.21
C PHE A 148 15.50 -4.77 19.39
N GLU A 149 16.05 -4.81 20.59
CA GLU A 149 17.42 -4.38 20.87
C GLU A 149 18.44 -5.28 20.15
N THR A 150 18.20 -6.58 20.16
CA THR A 150 19.02 -7.56 19.41
C THR A 150 18.95 -7.28 17.91
N TYR A 151 17.72 -7.07 17.36
CA TYR A 151 17.54 -6.70 15.96
C TYR A 151 18.31 -5.42 15.63
N ALA A 152 18.13 -4.35 16.41
CA ALA A 152 18.78 -3.07 16.19
C ALA A 152 20.32 -3.18 16.24
N GLY A 153 20.84 -3.95 17.18
CA GLY A 153 22.28 -4.20 17.32
C GLY A 153 22.90 -5.00 16.16
N LEU A 154 22.09 -5.73 15.39
CA LEU A 154 22.54 -6.53 14.25
C LEU A 154 22.45 -5.81 12.91
N VAL A 155 21.75 -4.68 12.80
CA VAL A 155 21.56 -3.96 11.54
C VAL A 155 22.88 -3.59 10.90
N GLU A 156 23.73 -2.87 11.61
CA GLU A 156 25.02 -2.42 11.08
C GLU A 156 26.02 -3.57 10.84
N PRO A 157 26.26 -4.49 11.78
CA PRO A 157 27.14 -5.64 11.55
C PRO A 157 26.74 -6.47 10.34
N MET A 158 25.45 -6.66 10.11
CA MET A 158 24.95 -7.43 8.98
C MET A 158 25.11 -6.68 7.65
N GLN A 159 24.92 -5.37 7.62
CA GLN A 159 25.22 -4.56 6.45
C GLN A 159 26.73 -4.63 6.10
N GLU A 160 27.60 -4.52 7.08
CA GLU A 160 29.06 -4.66 6.87
C GLU A 160 29.44 -6.06 6.38
N PHE A 161 28.77 -7.10 6.88
CA PHE A 161 28.96 -8.45 6.35
C PHE A 161 28.63 -8.53 4.86
N PHE A 162 27.51 -7.95 4.43
CA PHE A 162 27.12 -7.97 3.02
C PHE A 162 28.02 -7.08 2.15
N LYS A 163 28.48 -5.93 2.65
CA LYS A 163 29.48 -5.09 1.94
C LYS A 163 30.79 -5.83 1.68
N LYS A 164 31.21 -6.70 2.61
CA LYS A 164 32.39 -7.56 2.39
C LYS A 164 32.11 -8.66 1.36
N LYS A 165 30.89 -9.21 1.30
CA LYS A 165 30.47 -10.25 0.32
C LYS A 165 30.26 -9.70 -1.08
N LEU A 166 29.74 -8.49 -1.19
CA LEU A 166 29.50 -7.80 -2.45
C LEU A 166 30.14 -6.39 -2.39
N PRO A 167 31.45 -6.27 -2.68
CA PRO A 167 32.13 -4.98 -2.70
C PRO A 167 31.52 -4.04 -3.73
N THR A 168 31.51 -2.73 -3.43
CA THR A 168 30.95 -1.71 -4.34
C THR A 168 31.62 -1.72 -5.73
N SER A 169 32.89 -2.16 -5.82
CA SER A 169 33.61 -2.31 -7.09
C SER A 169 33.04 -3.37 -8.02
N THR A 170 32.33 -4.35 -7.49
CA THR A 170 31.69 -5.43 -8.28
C THR A 170 30.21 -5.23 -8.49
N PHE A 171 29.62 -4.23 -7.81
CA PHE A 171 28.19 -3.93 -7.91
C PHE A 171 27.93 -3.14 -9.18
N LYS A 172 26.88 -3.55 -9.93
CA LYS A 172 26.47 -2.91 -11.19
C LYS A 172 25.03 -2.43 -11.12
N ILE A 173 24.75 -1.36 -11.84
CA ILE A 173 23.40 -0.84 -12.02
C ILE A 173 23.05 -0.73 -13.50
N GLU A 174 21.77 -0.70 -13.79
CA GLU A 174 21.24 -0.36 -15.12
C GLU A 174 21.19 1.16 -15.27
N VAL A 175 21.71 1.67 -16.37
CA VAL A 175 21.61 3.07 -16.78
C VAL A 175 21.14 3.16 -18.22
N GLU A 176 20.41 4.20 -18.56
CA GLU A 176 20.05 4.51 -19.94
C GLU A 176 21.10 5.41 -20.59
N ARG A 177 21.67 4.97 -21.71
CA ARG A 177 22.62 5.72 -22.51
C ARG A 177 22.24 5.61 -23.98
N ASP A 178 22.03 6.73 -24.63
CA ASP A 178 21.68 6.81 -26.06
C ASP A 178 20.46 5.93 -26.41
N GLY A 179 19.45 5.89 -25.53
CA GLY A 179 18.23 5.10 -25.68
C GLY A 179 18.40 3.59 -25.43
N ASN A 180 19.57 3.15 -24.95
CA ASN A 180 19.84 1.75 -24.61
C ASN A 180 20.05 1.59 -23.10
N ILE A 181 19.57 0.49 -22.53
CA ILE A 181 19.83 0.10 -21.14
C ILE A 181 21.14 -0.67 -21.11
N VAL A 182 22.11 -0.17 -20.33
CA VAL A 182 23.43 -0.80 -20.17
C VAL A 182 23.74 -1.02 -18.69
N MET A 183 24.44 -2.14 -18.39
CA MET A 183 24.92 -2.45 -17.05
C MET A 183 26.29 -1.83 -16.83
N VAL A 184 26.41 -0.95 -15.82
CA VAL A 184 27.66 -0.24 -15.51
C VAL A 184 28.10 -0.48 -14.07
N GLY A 185 29.40 -0.65 -13.87
CA GLY A 185 30.05 -0.71 -12.57
C GLY A 185 30.49 0.66 -12.09
N ALA A 186 31.03 0.73 -10.86
CA ALA A 186 31.46 1.97 -10.23
C ALA A 186 32.52 2.75 -11.03
N ASP A 187 33.38 2.05 -11.77
CA ASP A 187 34.44 2.58 -12.63
C ASP A 187 33.97 3.10 -13.99
N GLN A 188 32.72 2.81 -14.35
CA GLN A 188 32.12 3.15 -15.64
C GLN A 188 31.10 4.30 -15.57
N LEU A 189 30.93 4.89 -14.39
CA LEU A 189 29.97 5.98 -14.15
C LEU A 189 30.51 7.29 -14.72
N ILE A 190 29.72 7.97 -15.58
CA ILE A 190 30.19 9.13 -16.35
C ILE A 190 29.70 10.48 -15.82
N ASN A 191 28.73 10.49 -14.89
CA ASN A 191 28.15 11.73 -14.35
C ASN A 191 27.65 11.56 -12.91
N ASP A 192 27.36 12.68 -12.24
CA ASP A 192 26.91 12.71 -10.84
C ASP A 192 25.57 12.00 -10.63
N SER A 193 24.67 12.01 -11.63
CA SER A 193 23.39 11.32 -11.53
C SER A 193 23.59 9.80 -11.45
N GLU A 194 24.42 9.23 -12.30
CA GLU A 194 24.77 7.80 -12.27
C GLU A 194 25.50 7.43 -10.98
N GLN A 195 26.44 8.28 -10.51
CA GLN A 195 27.15 8.07 -9.25
C GLN A 195 26.18 8.04 -8.07
N ARG A 196 25.21 8.97 -8.05
CA ARG A 196 24.16 9.02 -7.04
C ARG A 196 23.26 7.78 -7.11
N ALA A 197 22.82 7.39 -8.30
CA ALA A 197 21.98 6.20 -8.51
C ALA A 197 22.70 4.94 -8.03
N HIS A 198 23.97 4.75 -8.41
CA HIS A 198 24.79 3.61 -7.98
C HIS A 198 24.91 3.55 -6.46
N ARG A 199 25.26 4.67 -5.81
CA ARG A 199 25.38 4.73 -4.34
C ARG A 199 24.08 4.42 -3.63
N LEU A 200 22.94 4.95 -4.12
CA LEU A 200 21.63 4.69 -3.53
C LEU A 200 21.20 3.23 -3.72
N ALA A 201 21.37 2.69 -4.92
CA ALA A 201 21.05 1.29 -5.22
C ALA A 201 21.91 0.32 -4.39
N TYR A 202 23.22 0.58 -4.30
CA TYR A 202 24.13 -0.21 -3.47
C TYR A 202 23.71 -0.18 -1.99
N GLY A 203 23.50 1.01 -1.44
CA GLY A 203 23.08 1.19 -0.04
C GLY A 203 21.75 0.49 0.26
N PHE A 204 20.77 0.61 -0.66
CA PHE A 204 19.49 -0.07 -0.57
C PHE A 204 19.66 -1.60 -0.59
N THR A 205 20.48 -2.12 -1.50
CA THR A 205 20.73 -3.57 -1.62
C THR A 205 21.37 -4.13 -0.36
N MET A 206 22.39 -3.46 0.20
CA MET A 206 23.03 -3.89 1.43
C MET A 206 22.09 -3.90 2.62
N ARG A 207 21.27 -2.85 2.74
CA ARG A 207 20.26 -2.76 3.79
C ARG A 207 19.18 -3.85 3.65
N SER A 208 18.65 -4.05 2.45
CA SER A 208 17.61 -5.07 2.20
C SER A 208 18.13 -6.48 2.47
N ALA A 209 19.37 -6.78 2.06
CA ALA A 209 20.01 -8.07 2.34
C ALA A 209 20.19 -8.30 3.85
N ALA A 210 20.60 -7.27 4.60
CA ALA A 210 20.68 -7.34 6.05
C ALA A 210 19.31 -7.60 6.67
N CYS A 211 18.27 -6.83 6.28
CA CYS A 211 16.90 -6.99 6.77
C CYS A 211 16.35 -8.40 6.50
N ASP A 212 16.63 -8.97 5.33
CA ASP A 212 16.17 -10.33 4.98
C ASP A 212 16.65 -11.41 5.95
N ILE A 213 17.81 -11.22 6.55
CA ILE A 213 18.35 -12.14 7.54
C ILE A 213 17.82 -11.82 8.94
N ILE A 214 17.93 -10.55 9.38
CA ILE A 214 17.65 -10.21 10.78
C ILE A 214 16.16 -10.11 11.10
N ARG A 215 15.29 -9.94 10.10
CA ARG A 215 13.84 -9.83 10.33
C ARG A 215 13.23 -11.06 11.01
N CYS A 216 13.88 -12.22 10.96
CA CYS A 216 13.42 -13.42 11.67
C CYS A 216 13.45 -13.28 13.21
N ILE A 217 14.16 -12.26 13.74
CA ILE A 217 14.20 -11.94 15.17
C ILE A 217 12.96 -11.14 15.60
N LEU A 218 12.33 -10.42 14.66
CA LEU A 218 11.15 -9.61 14.97
C LEU A 218 9.98 -10.52 15.39
N PRO A 219 9.37 -10.25 16.56
CA PRO A 219 8.25 -11.08 17.06
C PRO A 219 6.98 -10.86 16.23
N ALA A 220 6.08 -11.83 16.28
CA ALA A 220 4.77 -11.74 15.61
C ALA A 220 3.92 -10.54 16.05
N SER A 221 4.21 -9.97 17.23
CA SER A 221 3.61 -8.74 17.76
C SER A 221 4.20 -7.46 17.16
N THR A 222 5.22 -7.53 16.30
CA THR A 222 5.78 -6.36 15.60
C THR A 222 4.66 -5.61 14.89
N LYS A 223 4.61 -4.28 15.12
CA LYS A 223 3.62 -3.43 14.48
C LYS A 223 3.98 -3.18 13.02
N ALA A 224 3.01 -3.37 12.17
CA ALA A 224 3.06 -3.03 10.76
C ALA A 224 1.87 -2.14 10.37
N ASN A 225 1.95 -1.53 9.21
CA ASN A 225 0.85 -0.81 8.58
C ASN A 225 0.49 -1.55 7.29
N MET A 226 -0.78 -1.49 6.91
CA MET A 226 -1.22 -2.07 5.66
C MET A 226 -2.28 -1.21 4.98
N GLY A 227 -2.29 -1.28 3.65
CA GLY A 227 -3.38 -0.82 2.82
C GLY A 227 -4.18 -2.01 2.32
N LEU A 228 -5.47 -1.82 2.18
CA LEU A 228 -6.36 -2.78 1.55
C LEU A 228 -7.27 -2.03 0.61
N VAL A 229 -7.32 -2.45 -0.65
CA VAL A 229 -8.34 -2.00 -1.59
C VAL A 229 -9.35 -3.11 -1.71
N GLY A 230 -10.58 -2.83 -1.32
CA GLY A 230 -11.68 -3.78 -1.35
C GLY A 230 -12.93 -3.18 -1.96
N ASN A 231 -13.90 -4.02 -2.28
CA ASN A 231 -15.22 -3.62 -2.72
C ASN A 231 -16.25 -3.73 -1.59
N GLY A 232 -17.46 -3.24 -1.83
CA GLY A 232 -18.53 -3.20 -0.84
C GLY A 232 -19.25 -4.54 -0.58
N ARG A 233 -18.74 -5.65 -1.12
CA ARG A 233 -19.31 -6.99 -0.95
C ARG A 233 -18.44 -7.89 -0.09
#